data_d03ed2a14f6848d871a0cc823c2d06e9
#
_entry.id   d03ed2a14f6848d871a0cc823c2d06e9
#
_cell.length_a   1.000
_cell.length_b   1.000
_cell.length_c   1.000
_cell.angle_alpha   90.00
_cell.angle_beta   90.00
_cell.angle_gamma   90.00
#
_symmetry.space_group_name_H-M   'P 1'
#
loop_
_entity.id
_entity.type
_entity.pdbx_description
1 polymer ?
#
loop_
_entity_poly.entity_id
_entity_poly.type
_entity_poly.pdbx_seq_one_letter_code
_entity_poly.pdbx_strand_id
1 'polypeptide(L)'
;VGTFKIEAHNTKLGEQFVKKIVVAALHIDADEIYVTIYRKHEGLIRLLKRYGFLVYGTKGHEDEPEFVFVKSMKVYSGDLLYDYPYIHTSKVRKFILSIKPEYHTPLFPDSILDNEERDKSFLVRDIAYTNSIHKIYLCKMRNIDQLSRGDVLLIYRMKDEKGAAYYRSVVSSICIVEEIKKASDFKSTEEFIKYANAYSIFNENELRKWDTEYGMTLIKMTYNIAFDRRVTRGELIEQVGLSAGDYWGFMQINDEQFKNIISRGKINESLIID
;
A
#
# COMPACT_ATOMS: atom_id res chain seq x y z
N VAL A 1 8.83 16.02 15.11
CA VAL A 1 8.78 16.54 13.73
C VAL A 1 8.80 18.06 13.81
N GLY A 2 9.71 18.71 13.09
CA GLY A 2 9.78 20.19 13.02
C GLY A 2 8.60 20.79 12.28
N THR A 3 8.76 22.03 11.80
CA THR A 3 7.71 22.76 11.08
C THR A 3 7.36 22.05 9.78
N PHE A 4 6.08 21.87 9.55
CA PHE A 4 5.55 21.20 8.36
C PHE A 4 4.48 22.07 7.70
N LYS A 5 4.67 22.35 6.41
CA LYS A 5 3.69 23.07 5.59
C LYS A 5 3.33 22.23 4.37
N ILE A 6 2.05 21.91 4.18
CA ILE A 6 1.53 21.28 2.97
C ILE A 6 0.62 22.29 2.25
N GLU A 7 0.91 22.52 0.99
CA GLU A 7 -0.01 23.13 0.04
C GLU A 7 -0.57 22.02 -0.86
N ALA A 8 -1.64 21.37 -0.40
CA ALA A 8 -2.20 20.22 -1.10
C ALA A 8 -3.38 20.64 -1.98
N HIS A 9 -3.29 20.32 -3.25
CA HIS A 9 -4.36 20.51 -4.24
C HIS A 9 -4.92 19.14 -4.68
N ASN A 10 -5.54 18.39 -3.76
CA ASN A 10 -6.11 17.05 -3.97
C ASN A 10 -5.11 15.94 -4.38
N THR A 11 -3.82 16.14 -4.18
CA THR A 11 -2.73 15.24 -4.59
C THR A 11 -2.29 14.25 -3.52
N LYS A 12 -3.04 14.13 -2.41
CA LYS A 12 -2.77 13.19 -1.30
C LYS A 12 -1.43 13.40 -0.58
N LEU A 13 -0.85 14.59 -0.65
CA LEU A 13 0.41 14.91 0.04
C LEU A 13 0.37 14.65 1.55
N GLY A 14 -0.80 14.80 2.19
CA GLY A 14 -0.97 14.45 3.60
C GLY A 14 -0.73 12.97 3.89
N GLU A 15 -1.21 12.07 3.03
CA GLU A 15 -0.95 10.64 3.14
C GLU A 15 0.53 10.31 2.89
N GLN A 16 1.14 10.94 1.89
CA GLN A 16 2.58 10.80 1.64
C GLN A 16 3.41 11.23 2.86
N PHE A 17 2.99 12.31 3.51
CA PHE A 17 3.64 12.76 4.73
C PHE A 17 3.53 11.73 5.85
N VAL A 18 2.31 11.23 6.15
CA VAL A 18 2.13 10.17 7.15
C VAL A 18 3.02 8.98 6.83
N LYS A 19 3.05 8.52 5.57
CA LYS A 19 3.93 7.44 5.13
C LYS A 19 5.39 7.73 5.45
N LYS A 20 5.90 8.90 5.08
CA LYS A 20 7.31 9.27 5.28
C LYS A 20 7.71 9.38 6.75
N ILE A 21 6.87 10.00 7.60
CA ILE A 21 7.20 10.12 9.03
C ILE A 21 7.16 8.77 9.74
N VAL A 22 6.22 7.90 9.38
CA VAL A 22 6.13 6.55 9.94
C VAL A 22 7.33 5.71 9.51
N VAL A 23 7.72 5.74 8.24
CA VAL A 23 8.93 5.05 7.75
C VAL A 23 10.18 5.58 8.45
N ALA A 24 10.32 6.90 8.61
CA ALA A 24 11.44 7.48 9.34
C ALA A 24 11.48 7.05 10.81
N ALA A 25 10.32 6.98 11.48
CA ALA A 25 10.22 6.51 12.86
C ALA A 25 10.66 5.05 13.01
N LEU A 26 10.27 4.19 12.06
CA LEU A 26 10.68 2.78 12.02
C LEU A 26 12.20 2.62 11.83
N HIS A 27 12.82 3.45 10.97
CA HIS A 27 14.26 3.39 10.74
C HIS A 27 15.11 3.74 11.98
N ILE A 28 14.57 4.58 12.88
CA ILE A 28 15.27 4.97 14.11
C ILE A 28 14.72 4.25 15.35
N ASP A 29 13.88 3.24 15.16
CA ASP A 29 13.22 2.48 16.23
C ASP A 29 12.54 3.38 17.28
N ALA A 30 11.80 4.39 16.81
CA ALA A 30 11.12 5.33 17.68
C ALA A 30 9.90 4.70 18.35
N ASP A 31 9.72 4.94 19.64
CA ASP A 31 8.54 4.49 20.39
C ASP A 31 7.29 5.27 20.07
N GLU A 32 7.44 6.55 19.72
CA GLU A 32 6.35 7.48 19.49
C GLU A 32 6.69 8.50 18.39
N ILE A 33 5.64 8.94 17.71
CA ILE A 33 5.70 10.07 16.78
C ILE A 33 4.80 11.17 17.32
N TYR A 34 5.30 12.39 17.46
CA TYR A 34 4.46 13.53 17.77
C TYR A 34 4.47 14.57 16.65
N VAL A 35 3.33 15.24 16.45
CA VAL A 35 3.12 16.30 15.47
C VAL A 35 2.31 17.42 16.11
N THR A 36 2.71 18.67 15.90
CA THR A 36 1.93 19.81 16.36
C THR A 36 1.20 20.49 15.21
N ILE A 37 -0.05 20.86 15.41
CA ILE A 37 -0.93 21.35 14.34
C ILE A 37 -1.87 22.41 14.89
N TYR A 38 -1.98 23.53 14.17
CA TYR A 38 -2.99 24.54 14.45
C TYR A 38 -4.41 24.00 14.20
N ARG A 39 -5.37 24.42 15.05
CA ARG A 39 -6.79 23.99 14.96
C ARG A 39 -7.40 24.22 13.58
N LYS A 40 -7.00 25.25 12.87
CA LYS A 40 -7.49 25.61 11.53
C LYS A 40 -7.24 24.53 10.44
N HIS A 41 -6.31 23.61 10.66
CA HIS A 41 -5.98 22.54 9.70
C HIS A 41 -6.80 21.26 9.90
N GLU A 42 -8.13 21.39 9.91
CA GLU A 42 -9.06 20.28 10.18
C GLU A 42 -8.86 19.06 9.29
N GLY A 43 -8.55 19.25 8.00
CA GLY A 43 -8.30 18.16 7.07
C GLY A 43 -7.12 17.28 7.49
N LEU A 44 -6.02 17.91 7.91
CA LEU A 44 -4.84 17.22 8.41
C LEU A 44 -5.10 16.56 9.77
N ILE A 45 -5.87 17.20 10.63
CA ILE A 45 -6.30 16.63 11.93
C ILE A 45 -7.12 15.36 11.72
N ARG A 46 -8.10 15.37 10.79
CA ARG A 46 -8.88 14.17 10.45
C ARG A 46 -7.99 13.06 9.89
N LEU A 47 -7.04 13.41 9.03
CA LEU A 47 -6.08 12.46 8.47
C LEU A 47 -5.26 11.80 9.57
N LEU A 48 -4.63 12.57 10.44
CA LEU A 48 -3.79 12.03 11.53
C LEU A 48 -4.57 11.13 12.46
N LYS A 49 -5.79 11.54 12.88
CA LYS A 49 -6.66 10.69 13.70
C LYS A 49 -6.96 9.34 13.06
N ARG A 50 -7.18 9.32 11.74
CA ARG A 50 -7.41 8.09 10.97
C ARG A 50 -6.22 7.12 11.03
N TYR A 51 -5.00 7.66 11.10
CA TYR A 51 -3.77 6.88 11.21
C TYR A 51 -3.26 6.72 12.65
N GLY A 52 -4.14 6.79 13.65
CA GLY A 52 -3.84 6.46 15.03
C GLY A 52 -3.11 7.53 15.82
N PHE A 53 -3.07 8.77 15.33
CA PHE A 53 -2.59 9.89 16.14
C PHE A 53 -3.69 10.39 17.07
N LEU A 54 -3.39 10.45 18.35
CA LEU A 54 -4.31 10.93 19.39
C LEU A 54 -3.89 12.30 19.90
N VAL A 55 -4.85 13.10 20.32
CA VAL A 55 -4.55 14.38 20.96
C VAL A 55 -3.97 14.11 22.35
N TYR A 56 -2.75 14.53 22.57
CA TYR A 56 -2.03 14.44 23.84
C TYR A 56 -2.22 15.71 24.69
N GLY A 57 -2.28 16.88 24.03
CA GLY A 57 -2.42 18.16 24.70
C GLY A 57 -2.41 19.34 23.72
N THR A 58 -2.17 20.52 24.26
CA THR A 58 -2.02 21.77 23.50
C THR A 58 -0.74 22.49 23.93
N LYS A 59 -0.15 23.24 23.01
CA LYS A 59 0.99 24.13 23.28
C LYS A 59 0.81 25.47 22.54
N GLY A 60 1.65 26.45 22.86
CA GLY A 60 1.63 27.79 22.25
C GLY A 60 0.83 28.80 23.05
N HIS A 61 0.55 29.96 22.45
CA HIS A 61 -0.20 31.04 23.07
C HIS A 61 -1.69 30.72 23.10
N GLU A 62 -2.42 31.26 24.11
CA GLU A 62 -3.86 31.03 24.28
C GLU A 62 -4.68 31.47 23.06
N ASP A 63 -4.26 32.52 22.36
CA ASP A 63 -4.96 33.05 21.19
C ASP A 63 -4.88 32.15 19.96
N GLU A 64 -3.80 31.36 19.79
CA GLU A 64 -3.60 30.47 18.65
C GLU A 64 -2.93 29.14 19.08
N PRO A 65 -3.61 28.31 19.87
CA PRO A 65 -3.02 27.07 20.38
C PRO A 65 -2.85 26.03 19.28
N GLU A 66 -1.73 25.30 19.35
CA GLU A 66 -1.47 24.12 18.56
C GLU A 66 -1.90 22.86 19.31
N PHE A 67 -2.58 21.94 18.65
CA PHE A 67 -2.75 20.59 19.17
C PHE A 67 -1.43 19.80 19.06
N VAL A 68 -1.10 19.07 20.12
CA VAL A 68 -0.03 18.06 20.11
C VAL A 68 -0.68 16.71 19.87
N PHE A 69 -0.41 16.10 18.73
CA PHE A 69 -0.83 14.75 18.38
C PHE A 69 0.31 13.77 18.61
N VAL A 70 0.01 12.62 19.20
CA VAL A 70 0.98 11.54 19.42
C VAL A 70 0.42 10.24 18.83
N LYS A 71 1.28 9.50 18.11
CA LYS A 71 1.04 8.12 17.71
C LYS A 71 2.07 7.23 18.40
N SER A 72 1.59 6.27 19.18
CA SER A 72 2.45 5.19 19.69
C SER A 72 2.78 4.21 18.57
N MET A 73 4.05 3.78 18.51
CA MET A 73 4.52 2.74 17.60
C MET A 73 4.47 1.34 18.26
N LYS A 74 3.93 1.24 19.47
CA LYS A 74 3.87 -0.02 20.27
C LYS A 74 2.45 -0.41 20.70
N VAL A 75 1.44 0.42 20.38
CA VAL A 75 0.04 0.16 20.75
C VAL A 75 -0.77 -0.10 19.50
N TYR A 76 -1.46 -1.21 19.47
CA TYR A 76 -2.23 -1.71 18.34
C TYR A 76 -3.72 -1.81 18.71
N SER A 77 -4.58 -1.44 17.76
CA SER A 77 -6.04 -1.45 17.94
C SER A 77 -6.75 -2.59 17.23
N GLY A 78 -6.07 -3.21 16.25
CA GLY A 78 -6.66 -4.14 15.30
C GLY A 78 -7.32 -3.44 14.09
N ASP A 79 -7.37 -2.11 14.04
CA ASP A 79 -7.84 -1.39 12.85
C ASP A 79 -6.69 -1.16 11.88
N LEU A 80 -6.91 -1.55 10.64
CA LEU A 80 -5.94 -1.56 9.55
C LEU A 80 -5.27 -0.20 9.31
N LEU A 81 -6.02 0.90 9.40
CA LEU A 81 -5.50 2.23 9.14
C LEU A 81 -4.91 2.87 10.39
N TYR A 82 -5.57 2.65 11.53
CA TYR A 82 -5.06 3.11 12.82
C TYR A 82 -3.69 2.52 13.11
N ASP A 83 -3.51 1.21 12.84
CA ASP A 83 -2.27 0.49 13.10
C ASP A 83 -1.24 0.63 11.97
N TYR A 84 -1.57 1.32 10.87
CA TYR A 84 -0.63 1.52 9.77
C TYR A 84 0.76 1.98 10.27
N PRO A 85 1.87 1.39 9.84
CA PRO A 85 2.04 0.45 8.73
C PRO A 85 2.06 -1.03 9.14
N TYR A 86 1.73 -1.35 10.38
CA TYR A 86 1.81 -2.71 10.92
C TYR A 86 0.88 -3.67 10.17
N ILE A 87 1.31 -4.94 10.14
CA ILE A 87 0.68 -6.02 9.41
C ILE A 87 0.28 -7.11 10.39
N HIS A 88 -1.01 -7.21 10.70
CA HIS A 88 -1.54 -8.30 11.50
C HIS A 88 -1.57 -9.58 10.67
N THR A 89 -0.94 -10.66 11.16
CA THR A 89 -0.80 -11.92 10.42
C THR A 89 -1.56 -13.08 11.03
N SER A 90 -1.98 -12.95 12.29
CA SER A 90 -2.74 -14.01 12.98
C SER A 90 -4.13 -14.18 12.37
N LYS A 91 -4.47 -15.42 12.00
CA LYS A 91 -5.79 -15.81 11.48
C LYS A 91 -6.24 -15.08 10.20
N VAL A 92 -5.33 -14.42 9.48
CA VAL A 92 -5.61 -13.80 8.19
C VAL A 92 -4.97 -14.61 7.06
N ARG A 93 -5.60 -14.58 5.89
CA ARG A 93 -5.08 -15.28 4.70
C ARG A 93 -4.00 -14.43 4.04
N LYS A 94 -3.06 -15.09 3.39
CA LYS A 94 -1.96 -14.49 2.68
C LYS A 94 -1.99 -14.94 1.23
N PHE A 95 -1.82 -13.99 0.31
CA PHE A 95 -1.88 -14.24 -1.12
C PHE A 95 -0.73 -13.58 -1.86
N ILE A 96 -0.32 -14.16 -2.96
CA ILE A 96 0.48 -13.51 -3.98
C ILE A 96 -0.46 -12.92 -5.02
N LEU A 97 -0.28 -11.64 -5.33
CA LEU A 97 -1.01 -10.91 -6.36
C LEU A 97 -0.04 -10.44 -7.45
N SER A 98 -0.18 -10.98 -8.65
CA SER A 98 0.66 -10.61 -9.78
C SER A 98 0.19 -9.33 -10.44
N ILE A 99 1.16 -8.45 -10.70
CA ILE A 99 0.95 -7.18 -11.39
C ILE A 99 1.99 -7.04 -12.50
N LYS A 100 1.53 -6.68 -13.69
CA LYS A 100 2.44 -6.43 -14.82
C LYS A 100 3.32 -5.21 -14.55
N PRO A 101 4.56 -5.17 -15.10
CA PRO A 101 5.50 -4.08 -14.87
C PRO A 101 4.93 -2.70 -15.17
N GLU A 102 4.18 -2.56 -16.26
CA GLU A 102 3.55 -1.31 -16.69
C GLU A 102 2.56 -0.71 -15.68
N TYR A 103 1.93 -1.57 -14.86
CA TYR A 103 1.02 -1.14 -13.78
C TYR A 103 1.71 -1.09 -12.42
N HIS A 104 2.68 -1.99 -12.18
CA HIS A 104 3.39 -2.07 -10.91
C HIS A 104 4.21 -0.80 -10.63
N THR A 105 5.04 -0.40 -11.59
CA THR A 105 6.00 0.70 -11.42
C THR A 105 5.32 2.03 -11.07
N PRO A 106 4.27 2.50 -11.77
CA PRO A 106 3.58 3.72 -11.38
C PRO A 106 2.72 3.58 -10.12
N LEU A 107 2.15 2.39 -9.83
CA LEU A 107 1.30 2.18 -8.66
C LEU A 107 2.12 2.09 -7.36
N PHE A 108 3.33 1.52 -7.43
CA PHE A 108 4.21 1.26 -6.29
C PHE A 108 5.60 1.91 -6.46
N PRO A 109 5.68 3.25 -6.43
CA PRO A 109 6.92 3.98 -6.72
C PRO A 109 8.06 3.69 -5.73
N ASP A 110 7.75 3.31 -4.48
CA ASP A 110 8.77 2.93 -3.49
C ASP A 110 9.29 1.49 -3.69
N SER A 111 8.68 0.72 -4.61
CA SER A 111 9.04 -0.68 -4.91
C SER A 111 9.63 -0.86 -6.30
N ILE A 112 10.05 0.21 -6.96
CA ILE A 112 10.70 0.18 -8.27
C ILE A 112 12.01 -0.60 -8.17
N LEU A 113 12.32 -1.39 -9.22
CA LEU A 113 13.57 -2.15 -9.30
C LEU A 113 14.72 -1.23 -9.75
N ASP A 114 15.93 -1.50 -9.24
CA ASP A 114 17.12 -0.71 -9.56
C ASP A 114 17.50 -0.73 -11.05
N ASN A 115 17.11 -1.81 -11.75
CA ASN A 115 17.37 -1.99 -13.17
C ASN A 115 16.24 -1.48 -14.09
N GLU A 116 15.20 -0.86 -13.54
CA GLU A 116 14.21 -0.15 -14.34
C GLU A 116 14.78 1.19 -14.78
N GLU A 117 14.65 1.51 -16.07
CA GLU A 117 14.94 2.85 -16.56
C GLU A 117 14.00 3.82 -15.83
N ARG A 118 14.58 4.61 -14.96
CA ARG A 118 13.86 5.61 -14.19
C ARG A 118 13.52 6.76 -15.13
N ASP A 119 12.39 6.68 -15.79
CA ASP A 119 11.73 7.91 -16.16
C ASP A 119 11.25 8.57 -14.85
N LYS A 120 12.19 9.32 -14.25
CA LYS A 120 11.96 10.02 -12.98
C LYS A 120 10.87 11.09 -13.11
N SER A 121 10.40 11.37 -14.31
CA SER A 121 9.42 12.42 -14.57
C SER A 121 8.09 12.18 -13.84
N PHE A 122 7.65 10.93 -13.68
CA PHE A 122 6.43 10.64 -12.92
C PHE A 122 6.64 10.63 -11.40
N LEU A 123 7.87 10.34 -10.91
CA LEU A 123 8.20 10.41 -9.47
C LEU A 123 8.25 11.85 -8.95
N VAL A 124 8.52 12.80 -9.83
CA VAL A 124 8.55 14.24 -9.51
C VAL A 124 7.16 14.85 -9.60
N ARG A 125 6.21 14.20 -10.27
CA ARG A 125 4.83 14.69 -10.37
C ARG A 125 4.10 14.49 -9.06
N ASP A 126 3.44 15.54 -8.60
CA ASP A 126 2.53 15.49 -7.46
C ASP A 126 1.21 14.83 -7.89
N ILE A 127 1.22 13.49 -7.96
CA ILE A 127 0.11 12.68 -8.45
C ILE A 127 -0.52 11.91 -7.28
N ALA A 128 -1.84 11.97 -7.18
CA ALA A 128 -2.57 11.42 -6.04
C ALA A 128 -2.30 9.93 -5.79
N TYR A 129 -2.28 9.08 -6.81
CA TYR A 129 -2.04 7.65 -6.63
C TYR A 129 -0.59 7.33 -6.25
N THR A 130 0.38 8.16 -6.66
CA THR A 130 1.80 8.02 -6.27
C THR A 130 1.97 8.33 -4.79
N ASN A 131 1.36 9.42 -4.33
CA ASN A 131 1.49 9.91 -2.95
C ASN A 131 0.68 9.09 -1.95
N SER A 132 -0.44 8.51 -2.37
CA SER A 132 -1.38 7.85 -1.48
C SER A 132 -0.81 6.56 -0.86
N ILE A 133 -1.19 6.33 0.39
CA ILE A 133 -1.07 5.02 1.07
C ILE A 133 -2.03 4.02 0.44
N HIS A 134 -3.23 4.48 0.08
CA HIS A 134 -4.22 3.65 -0.59
C HIS A 134 -3.89 3.43 -2.05
N LYS A 135 -4.14 2.21 -2.53
CA LYS A 135 -4.00 1.81 -3.93
C LYS A 135 -5.26 1.10 -4.39
N ILE A 136 -5.67 1.34 -5.64
CA ILE A 136 -6.72 0.55 -6.29
C ILE A 136 -6.11 -0.12 -7.52
N TYR A 137 -6.20 -1.44 -7.55
CA TYR A 137 -5.80 -2.26 -8.68
C TYR A 137 -7.02 -2.93 -9.30
N LEU A 138 -7.13 -2.90 -10.62
CA LEU A 138 -8.22 -3.48 -11.39
C LEU A 138 -7.72 -4.72 -12.12
N CYS A 139 -8.45 -5.83 -12.00
CA CYS A 139 -8.07 -7.08 -12.65
C CYS A 139 -9.26 -8.03 -12.87
N LYS A 140 -9.02 -9.04 -13.72
CA LYS A 140 -9.91 -10.16 -13.98
C LYS A 140 -9.19 -11.48 -13.71
N MET A 141 -8.67 -11.65 -12.51
CA MET A 141 -7.93 -12.85 -12.15
C MET A 141 -8.86 -13.93 -11.64
N ARG A 142 -8.53 -15.20 -11.92
CA ARG A 142 -9.27 -16.35 -11.38
C ARG A 142 -9.22 -16.31 -9.84
N ASN A 143 -10.37 -16.57 -9.21
CA ASN A 143 -10.52 -16.66 -7.75
C ASN A 143 -10.20 -15.38 -6.97
N ILE A 144 -10.11 -14.22 -7.62
CA ILE A 144 -9.80 -12.95 -6.96
C ILE A 144 -10.91 -12.51 -5.99
N ASP A 145 -12.13 -12.95 -6.24
CA ASP A 145 -13.33 -12.69 -5.44
C ASP A 145 -13.33 -13.36 -4.06
N GLN A 146 -12.41 -14.29 -3.81
CA GLN A 146 -12.23 -14.87 -2.47
C GLN A 146 -11.56 -13.92 -1.47
N LEU A 147 -10.92 -12.83 -1.93
CA LEU A 147 -10.29 -11.84 -1.05
C LEU A 147 -11.31 -11.21 -0.09
N SER A 148 -10.85 -10.91 1.10
CA SER A 148 -11.61 -10.20 2.12
C SER A 148 -10.78 -9.11 2.78
N ARG A 149 -11.43 -8.13 3.40
CA ARG A 149 -10.78 -7.10 4.20
C ARG A 149 -9.84 -7.74 5.23
N GLY A 150 -8.62 -7.22 5.32
CA GLY A 150 -7.57 -7.69 6.22
C GLY A 150 -6.65 -8.76 5.63
N ASP A 151 -7.01 -9.39 4.49
CA ASP A 151 -6.11 -10.32 3.82
C ASP A 151 -4.80 -9.63 3.41
N VAL A 152 -3.70 -10.34 3.56
CA VAL A 152 -2.35 -9.84 3.23
C VAL A 152 -2.02 -10.19 1.78
N LEU A 153 -1.56 -9.20 1.04
CA LEU A 153 -1.13 -9.32 -0.36
C LEU A 153 0.38 -9.13 -0.48
N LEU A 154 1.08 -10.15 -0.93
CA LEU A 154 2.43 -10.04 -1.45
C LEU A 154 2.36 -9.62 -2.91
N ILE A 155 2.78 -8.40 -3.21
CA ILE A 155 2.75 -7.86 -4.57
C ILE A 155 3.89 -8.48 -5.37
N TYR A 156 3.51 -9.25 -6.39
CA TYR A 156 4.44 -9.94 -7.28
C TYR A 156 4.49 -9.20 -8.61
N ARG A 157 5.59 -8.50 -8.85
CA ARG A 157 5.86 -7.86 -10.13
C ARG A 157 6.24 -8.93 -11.14
N MET A 158 5.46 -9.05 -12.20
CA MET A 158 5.73 -9.97 -13.28
C MET A 158 7.01 -9.58 -14.03
N LYS A 159 7.56 -10.53 -14.80
CA LYS A 159 8.71 -10.27 -15.66
C LYS A 159 8.40 -9.18 -16.69
N ASP A 160 9.43 -8.46 -17.06
CA ASP A 160 9.48 -7.68 -18.30
C ASP A 160 9.89 -8.56 -19.49
N GLU A 161 10.02 -7.97 -20.68
CA GLU A 161 10.39 -8.68 -21.90
C GLU A 161 11.89 -9.04 -21.97
N LYS A 162 12.72 -8.52 -21.04
CA LYS A 162 14.18 -8.62 -21.06
C LYS A 162 14.73 -9.96 -20.56
N GLY A 163 13.88 -10.93 -20.19
CA GLY A 163 14.35 -12.25 -19.75
C GLY A 163 13.29 -13.17 -19.15
N ALA A 164 13.76 -14.29 -18.60
CA ALA A 164 12.90 -15.32 -18.02
C ALA A 164 12.25 -14.87 -16.71
N ALA A 165 10.99 -15.28 -16.50
CA ALA A 165 10.25 -14.99 -15.27
C ALA A 165 10.98 -15.47 -14.02
N TYR A 166 11.70 -16.56 -14.09
CA TYR A 166 12.50 -17.15 -13.01
C TYR A 166 13.42 -16.14 -12.33
N TYR A 167 14.08 -15.25 -13.10
CA TYR A 167 15.01 -14.25 -12.57
C TYR A 167 14.42 -12.84 -12.47
N ARG A 168 13.38 -12.54 -13.25
CA ARG A 168 12.92 -11.16 -13.43
C ARG A 168 11.56 -10.86 -12.82
N SER A 169 10.83 -11.90 -12.41
CA SER A 169 9.64 -11.70 -11.59
C SER A 169 9.99 -11.77 -10.12
N VAL A 170 9.48 -10.83 -9.33
CA VAL A 170 9.88 -10.68 -7.92
C VAL A 170 8.71 -10.30 -7.02
N VAL A 171 8.75 -10.73 -5.77
CA VAL A 171 7.94 -10.11 -4.71
C VAL A 171 8.60 -8.79 -4.31
N SER A 172 7.83 -7.71 -4.30
CA SER A 172 8.32 -6.33 -4.16
C SER A 172 7.83 -5.60 -2.93
N SER A 173 6.64 -5.92 -2.44
CA SER A 173 5.98 -5.19 -1.34
C SER A 173 4.86 -5.99 -0.70
N ILE A 174 4.41 -5.51 0.47
CA ILE A 174 3.21 -6.00 1.16
C ILE A 174 2.15 -4.92 1.15
N CYS A 175 0.93 -5.35 0.82
CA CYS A 175 -0.29 -4.58 0.95
C CYS A 175 -1.31 -5.33 1.81
N ILE A 176 -2.28 -4.62 2.38
CA ILE A 176 -3.42 -5.22 3.08
C ILE A 176 -4.71 -4.82 2.38
N VAL A 177 -5.58 -5.78 2.16
CA VAL A 177 -6.88 -5.54 1.51
C VAL A 177 -7.76 -4.67 2.39
N GLU A 178 -8.22 -3.54 1.87
CA GLU A 178 -9.22 -2.68 2.51
C GLU A 178 -10.64 -3.05 2.08
N GLU A 179 -10.83 -3.23 0.80
CA GLU A 179 -12.14 -3.45 0.20
C GLU A 179 -12.01 -4.12 -1.17
N ILE A 180 -12.98 -4.97 -1.51
CA ILE A 180 -13.12 -5.57 -2.83
C ILE A 180 -14.47 -5.16 -3.38
N LYS A 181 -14.48 -4.71 -4.64
CA LYS A 181 -15.70 -4.38 -5.39
C LYS A 181 -15.63 -4.98 -6.79
N LYS A 182 -16.78 -5.37 -7.31
CA LYS A 182 -16.94 -5.68 -8.73
C LYS A 182 -17.39 -4.41 -9.47
N ALA A 183 -17.09 -4.30 -10.75
CA ALA A 183 -17.62 -3.19 -11.55
C ALA A 183 -19.15 -3.14 -11.49
N SER A 184 -19.82 -4.30 -11.45
CA SER A 184 -21.27 -4.43 -11.30
C SER A 184 -21.85 -3.92 -9.97
N ASP A 185 -21.03 -3.65 -8.97
CA ASP A 185 -21.50 -3.15 -7.66
C ASP A 185 -21.76 -1.64 -7.67
N PHE A 186 -21.34 -0.95 -8.71
CA PHE A 186 -21.53 0.48 -8.87
C PHE A 186 -22.85 0.79 -9.58
N LYS A 187 -23.52 1.86 -9.15
CA LYS A 187 -24.81 2.26 -9.70
C LYS A 187 -24.68 2.96 -11.06
N SER A 188 -23.53 3.53 -11.36
CA SER A 188 -23.23 4.18 -12.62
C SER A 188 -21.74 4.16 -12.94
N THR A 189 -21.40 4.34 -14.21
CA THR A 189 -20.02 4.49 -14.70
C THR A 189 -19.31 5.65 -14.01
N GLU A 190 -19.99 6.74 -13.71
CA GLU A 190 -19.42 7.89 -13.02
C GLU A 190 -19.02 7.55 -11.57
N GLU A 191 -19.86 6.76 -10.87
CA GLU A 191 -19.53 6.28 -9.53
C GLU A 191 -18.31 5.35 -9.54
N PHE A 192 -18.24 4.43 -10.50
CA PHE A 192 -17.10 3.55 -10.72
C PHE A 192 -15.81 4.35 -10.98
N ILE A 193 -15.86 5.30 -11.93
CA ILE A 193 -14.72 6.14 -12.29
C ILE A 193 -14.26 6.96 -11.09
N LYS A 194 -15.17 7.62 -10.39
CA LYS A 194 -14.85 8.42 -9.19
C LYS A 194 -14.16 7.59 -8.12
N TYR A 195 -14.61 6.37 -7.89
CA TYR A 195 -14.01 5.46 -6.93
C TYR A 195 -12.61 5.01 -7.37
N ALA A 196 -12.47 4.53 -8.61
CA ALA A 196 -11.22 4.00 -9.14
C ALA A 196 -10.16 5.10 -9.28
N ASN A 197 -10.53 6.26 -9.84
CA ASN A 197 -9.60 7.35 -10.16
C ASN A 197 -8.94 7.97 -8.92
N ALA A 198 -9.54 7.78 -7.74
CA ALA A 198 -8.99 8.32 -6.50
C ALA A 198 -7.60 7.75 -6.15
N TYR A 199 -7.32 6.48 -6.54
CA TYR A 199 -6.14 5.72 -6.08
C TYR A 199 -5.56 4.76 -7.12
N SER A 200 -6.06 4.76 -8.36
CA SER A 200 -5.55 3.94 -9.45
C SER A 200 -4.71 4.76 -10.44
N ILE A 201 -3.95 4.06 -11.25
CA ILE A 201 -3.08 4.66 -12.28
C ILE A 201 -3.82 4.88 -13.60
N PHE A 202 -5.04 4.36 -13.73
CA PHE A 202 -5.79 4.34 -14.98
C PHE A 202 -6.46 5.67 -15.25
N ASN A 203 -6.42 6.11 -16.50
CA ASN A 203 -7.13 7.31 -16.93
C ASN A 203 -8.63 7.04 -17.14
N GLU A 204 -9.41 8.09 -17.23
CA GLU A 204 -10.87 8.00 -17.35
C GLU A 204 -11.32 7.19 -18.57
N ASN A 205 -10.62 7.29 -19.70
CA ASN A 205 -10.97 6.55 -20.92
C ASN A 205 -10.74 5.04 -20.76
N GLU A 206 -9.70 4.64 -20.04
CA GLU A 206 -9.45 3.24 -19.70
C GLU A 206 -10.51 2.72 -18.73
N LEU A 207 -10.83 3.50 -17.70
CA LEU A 207 -11.84 3.15 -16.71
C LEU A 207 -13.23 2.99 -17.35
N ARG A 208 -13.62 3.85 -18.29
CA ARG A 208 -14.90 3.72 -19.02
C ARG A 208 -14.99 2.42 -19.81
N LYS A 209 -13.89 1.96 -20.40
CA LYS A 209 -13.86 0.66 -21.09
C LYS A 209 -14.01 -0.50 -20.11
N TRP A 210 -13.42 -0.39 -18.95
CA TRP A 210 -13.37 -1.48 -17.95
C TRP A 210 -14.63 -1.58 -17.10
N ASP A 211 -15.39 -0.50 -16.94
CA ASP A 211 -16.69 -0.51 -16.28
C ASP A 211 -17.68 -1.48 -16.97
N THR A 212 -17.66 -1.53 -18.29
CA THR A 212 -18.51 -2.42 -19.08
C THR A 212 -17.97 -3.85 -19.21
N GLU A 213 -16.75 -4.11 -18.74
CA GLU A 213 -16.14 -5.43 -18.88
C GLU A 213 -16.61 -6.41 -17.80
N TYR A 214 -17.24 -7.49 -18.22
CA TYR A 214 -17.68 -8.56 -17.33
C TYR A 214 -16.52 -9.13 -16.49
N GLY A 215 -16.75 -9.29 -15.18
CA GLY A 215 -15.79 -9.89 -14.24
C GLY A 215 -14.67 -8.96 -13.78
N MET A 216 -14.72 -7.66 -14.08
CA MET A 216 -13.77 -6.68 -13.56
C MET A 216 -13.92 -6.52 -12.06
N THR A 217 -12.81 -6.70 -11.33
CA THR A 217 -12.73 -6.57 -9.87
C THR A 217 -11.75 -5.47 -9.50
N LEU A 218 -12.15 -4.61 -8.57
CA LEU A 218 -11.34 -3.56 -7.99
C LEU A 218 -10.89 -3.99 -6.60
N ILE A 219 -9.59 -4.01 -6.39
CA ILE A 219 -8.96 -4.31 -5.10
C ILE A 219 -8.45 -3.00 -4.53
N LYS A 220 -9.09 -2.50 -3.48
CA LYS A 220 -8.55 -1.39 -2.70
C LYS A 220 -7.69 -1.95 -1.58
N MET A 221 -6.47 -1.45 -1.45
CA MET A 221 -5.48 -1.95 -0.49
C MET A 221 -4.65 -0.81 0.08
N THR A 222 -4.12 -0.97 1.29
CA THR A 222 -3.05 -0.14 1.84
C THR A 222 -1.70 -0.66 1.36
N TYR A 223 -0.82 0.25 0.98
CA TYR A 223 0.59 -0.06 0.74
C TYR A 223 1.37 0.08 2.05
N ASN A 224 1.76 -1.04 2.65
CA ASN A 224 2.36 -1.06 3.98
C ASN A 224 3.87 -0.94 3.94
N ILE A 225 4.56 -1.76 3.14
CA ILE A 225 6.02 -1.74 3.08
C ILE A 225 6.57 -2.28 1.75
N ALA A 226 7.68 -1.69 1.28
CA ALA A 226 8.54 -2.27 0.25
C ALA A 226 9.45 -3.33 0.85
N PHE A 227 9.81 -4.34 0.09
CA PHE A 227 10.88 -5.26 0.44
C PHE A 227 12.23 -4.56 0.25
N ASP A 228 13.13 -4.68 1.21
CA ASP A 228 14.51 -4.18 1.06
C ASP A 228 15.27 -5.00 0.03
N ARG A 229 15.02 -6.31 0.01
CA ARG A 229 15.53 -7.24 -0.99
C ARG A 229 14.38 -7.89 -1.75
N ARG A 230 14.37 -7.76 -3.06
CA ARG A 230 13.37 -8.41 -3.92
C ARG A 230 13.58 -9.93 -3.91
N VAL A 231 12.50 -10.71 -3.70
CA VAL A 231 12.54 -12.18 -3.73
C VAL A 231 12.12 -12.66 -5.10
N THR A 232 13.03 -13.32 -5.81
CA THR A 232 12.80 -13.76 -7.20
C THR A 232 11.86 -14.96 -7.28
N ARG A 233 11.25 -15.18 -8.45
CA ARG A 233 10.45 -16.39 -8.71
C ARG A 233 11.26 -17.66 -8.50
N GLY A 234 12.53 -17.67 -8.88
CA GLY A 234 13.43 -18.81 -8.66
C GLY A 234 13.53 -19.16 -7.18
N GLU A 235 13.75 -18.16 -6.32
CA GLU A 235 13.79 -18.35 -4.87
C GLU A 235 12.45 -18.80 -4.30
N LEU A 236 11.33 -18.27 -4.82
CA LEU A 236 9.99 -18.70 -4.41
C LEU A 236 9.74 -20.18 -4.71
N ILE A 237 10.26 -20.67 -5.83
CA ILE A 237 10.14 -22.10 -6.21
C ILE A 237 11.11 -22.96 -5.40
N GLU A 238 12.39 -22.63 -5.41
CA GLU A 238 13.45 -23.51 -4.89
C GLU A 238 13.58 -23.50 -3.38
N GLN A 239 13.26 -22.36 -2.77
CA GLN A 239 13.60 -22.12 -1.36
C GLN A 239 12.37 -21.88 -0.48
N VAL A 240 11.25 -21.42 -1.07
CA VAL A 240 9.96 -21.27 -0.37
C VAL A 240 9.05 -22.47 -0.63
N GLY A 241 9.31 -23.25 -1.70
CA GLY A 241 8.54 -24.44 -2.04
C GLY A 241 7.23 -24.15 -2.77
N LEU A 242 7.14 -23.02 -3.52
CA LEU A 242 6.02 -22.78 -4.40
C LEU A 242 6.17 -23.60 -5.69
N SER A 243 5.06 -24.12 -6.22
CA SER A 243 5.08 -24.90 -7.45
C SER A 243 5.24 -24.02 -8.69
N ALA A 244 6.16 -24.39 -9.58
CA ALA A 244 6.33 -23.71 -10.86
C ALA A 244 5.08 -23.81 -11.75
N GLY A 245 4.26 -24.86 -11.56
CA GLY A 245 3.05 -25.16 -12.32
C GLY A 245 1.79 -24.47 -11.78
N ASP A 246 1.85 -23.80 -10.64
CA ASP A 246 0.71 -23.10 -10.08
C ASP A 246 0.28 -21.88 -10.92
N TYR A 247 -0.95 -21.43 -10.69
CA TYR A 247 -1.44 -20.21 -11.32
C TYR A 247 -0.85 -18.97 -10.64
N TRP A 248 0.24 -18.47 -11.18
CA TRP A 248 1.00 -17.31 -10.63
C TRP A 248 0.27 -15.96 -10.75
N GLY A 249 -0.91 -15.90 -11.33
CA GLY A 249 -1.69 -14.67 -11.37
C GLY A 249 -2.16 -14.24 -9.99
N PHE A 250 -2.76 -15.20 -9.27
CA PHE A 250 -3.27 -15.02 -7.91
C PHE A 250 -3.29 -16.38 -7.21
N MET A 251 -2.65 -16.47 -6.06
CA MET A 251 -2.53 -17.72 -5.31
C MET A 251 -2.44 -17.49 -3.82
N GLN A 252 -3.05 -18.36 -3.04
CA GLN A 252 -2.91 -18.36 -1.59
C GLN A 252 -1.60 -19.06 -1.21
N ILE A 253 -0.96 -18.54 -0.14
CA ILE A 253 0.21 -19.14 0.49
C ILE A 253 -0.07 -19.41 1.98
N ASN A 254 0.65 -20.38 2.54
CA ASN A 254 0.55 -20.68 3.96
C ASN A 254 1.48 -19.80 4.82
N ASP A 255 1.36 -19.90 6.13
CA ASP A 255 2.10 -19.08 7.08
C ASP A 255 3.62 -19.33 7.03
N GLU A 256 4.04 -20.58 6.81
CA GLU A 256 5.46 -20.92 6.68
C GLU A 256 6.06 -20.30 5.41
N GLN A 257 5.38 -20.41 4.29
CA GLN A 257 5.77 -19.78 3.04
C GLN A 257 5.85 -18.25 3.18
N PHE A 258 4.86 -17.66 3.83
CA PHE A 258 4.84 -16.23 4.11
C PHE A 258 6.06 -15.81 4.95
N LYS A 259 6.30 -16.46 6.09
CA LYS A 259 7.47 -16.17 6.97
C LYS A 259 8.79 -16.30 6.21
N ASN A 260 8.94 -17.35 5.40
CA ASN A 260 10.14 -17.55 4.58
C ASN A 260 10.34 -16.40 3.56
N ILE A 261 9.27 -15.96 2.90
CA ILE A 261 9.35 -14.82 1.95
C ILE A 261 9.74 -13.53 2.67
N ILE A 262 9.14 -13.24 3.83
CA ILE A 262 9.42 -12.05 4.65
C ILE A 262 10.90 -12.00 5.05
N SER A 263 11.41 -13.08 5.64
CA SER A 263 12.80 -13.19 6.05
C SER A 263 13.78 -12.96 4.89
N ARG A 264 13.51 -13.55 3.71
CA ARG A 264 14.32 -13.34 2.50
C ARG A 264 14.23 -11.92 1.97
N GLY A 265 13.08 -11.31 2.10
CA GLY A 265 12.82 -9.92 1.70
C GLY A 265 13.49 -8.89 2.60
N LYS A 266 14.09 -9.30 3.71
CA LYS A 266 14.73 -8.44 4.71
C LYS A 266 13.79 -7.34 5.22
N ILE A 267 12.52 -7.69 5.40
CA ILE A 267 11.55 -6.79 6.01
C ILE A 267 11.84 -6.67 7.51
N ASN A 268 11.67 -5.48 8.03
CA ASN A 268 11.72 -5.26 9.47
C ASN A 268 10.60 -6.08 10.15
N GLU A 269 10.99 -7.13 10.89
CA GLU A 269 10.06 -8.06 11.54
C GLU A 269 9.18 -7.37 12.59
N SER A 270 9.60 -6.22 13.16
CA SER A 270 8.79 -5.45 14.09
C SER A 270 7.48 -4.93 13.49
N LEU A 271 7.38 -4.92 12.16
CA LEU A 271 6.15 -4.57 11.44
C LEU A 271 5.11 -5.69 11.37
N ILE A 272 5.53 -6.92 11.66
CA ILE A 272 4.68 -8.09 11.63
C ILE A 272 4.14 -8.36 13.03
N ILE A 273 2.83 -8.36 13.17
CA ILE A 273 2.14 -8.61 14.44
C ILE A 273 1.40 -9.95 14.31
N ASP A 274 1.75 -10.90 15.18
CA ASP A 274 1.11 -12.22 15.27
C ASP A 274 -0.05 -12.23 16.26
#